data_7e6204988bdd3cfc3946acddfc4d8719
#
_entry.id   7e6204988bdd3cfc3946acddfc4d8719
#
_cell.length_a   1.000
_cell.length_b   1.000
_cell.length_c   1.000
_cell.angle_alpha   90.00
_cell.angle_beta   90.00
_cell.angle_gamma   90.00
#
_symmetry.space_group_name_H-M   'P 1'
#
loop_
_entity.id
_entity.type
_entity.pdbx_description
1 polymer ?
#
loop_
_entity_poly.entity_id
_entity_poly.type
_entity_poly.pdbx_seq_one_letter_code
_entity_poly.pdbx_strand_id
1 'polypeptide(L)'
;MLGLLNEAPVRFELNEAVDNAGVLFLLPALLAQGLLQTKKVYQYPQGKYYSHESIILTLALMALMRIKNPEQLKNCKPGEIGRIIGLDRIAETKCLRRKIDVFSEQQKSWELNKLLIDQWYKQDGPDEQQELFFYIDGHVRIYYGDAANLPAKYVSRQKLCLSATTGFWVNDEEGLPVMVVIGELTEKLQTIIEYTIIPKLLQAGLIKNIDPDNLPETPQCTLVFDREAYHPAFFIRLWKQYRIAIITYRKFVKDKWDNISFKNYEVQVLQSKATMLLCEQEVQIENHSFREIRRLNSNDHQTSILTTHPFLAMTIAAGKMFGRWIQENFFRYLIADYDFDKLIQYGVQSIDENKEVVNPGYRRLSYALKKLREKISRQKAYFYPLVEKAIENTLDNIEDLYKRQTHHAEQLKLLQEQEQDLINQLQDVPKRIKLSEMASQHRYNKLHAESKLFMNIIKMICYRAETMFANILQEYLSRAAEEKRMLVKQIINTAADLLPDYENKKLVVVLHSLSAPRFNAAIEKIIPLLNDTQTIFPGTDLVLVFKTTST
;
A
#
# COMPACT_ATOMS: atom_id res chain seq x y z
N MET A 1 27.43 18.52 -26.98
CA MET A 1 28.42 17.52 -26.59
C MET A 1 29.14 17.05 -27.84
N LEU A 2 30.45 17.13 -27.83
CA LEU A 2 31.27 16.81 -29.00
C LEU A 2 31.50 15.30 -29.20
N GLY A 3 30.78 14.42 -28.49
CA GLY A 3 30.90 12.96 -28.60
C GLY A 3 32.24 12.39 -28.06
N LEU A 4 32.98 13.18 -27.27
CA LEU A 4 34.30 12.82 -26.77
C LEU A 4 34.26 11.86 -25.54
N LEU A 5 33.14 11.76 -24.85
CA LEU A 5 32.93 10.89 -23.70
C LEU A 5 31.85 9.85 -23.98
N ASN A 6 32.18 8.59 -23.84
CA ASN A 6 31.24 7.47 -23.95
C ASN A 6 30.39 7.28 -22.68
N GLU A 7 30.91 7.76 -21.52
CA GLU A 7 30.26 7.65 -20.21
C GLU A 7 30.46 8.94 -19.41
N ALA A 8 29.45 9.35 -18.63
CA ALA A 8 29.53 10.47 -17.72
C ALA A 8 30.31 10.02 -16.46
N PRO A 9 31.53 10.51 -16.23
CA PRO A 9 32.25 10.19 -15.00
C PRO A 9 31.54 10.82 -13.80
N VAL A 10 31.41 10.08 -12.72
CA VAL A 10 31.00 10.62 -11.43
C VAL A 10 32.18 11.34 -10.82
N ARG A 11 32.13 12.66 -10.80
CA ARG A 11 33.18 13.51 -10.26
C ARG A 11 32.57 14.70 -9.51
N PHE A 12 32.95 14.87 -8.27
CA PHE A 12 32.58 16.01 -7.49
C PHE A 12 33.52 17.17 -7.72
N GLU A 13 32.97 18.36 -7.82
CA GLU A 13 33.69 19.63 -7.75
C GLU A 13 33.33 20.30 -6.42
N LEU A 14 34.17 21.23 -5.99
CA LEU A 14 33.83 22.07 -4.83
C LEU A 14 32.60 22.88 -5.18
N ASN A 15 31.51 22.64 -4.45
CA ASN A 15 30.25 23.34 -4.63
C ASN A 15 29.72 23.78 -3.27
N GLU A 16 29.47 25.05 -3.12
CA GLU A 16 28.84 25.64 -1.94
C GLU A 16 27.32 25.78 -2.14
N ALA A 17 26.56 25.64 -1.07
CA ALA A 17 25.12 25.84 -1.00
C ALA A 17 24.33 25.09 -2.10
N VAL A 18 24.65 23.81 -2.33
CA VAL A 18 23.90 22.99 -3.29
C VAL A 18 22.51 22.70 -2.73
N ASP A 19 21.50 23.17 -3.42
CA ASP A 19 20.09 23.01 -3.01
C ASP A 19 19.71 21.54 -2.86
N ASN A 20 19.01 21.20 -1.76
CA ASN A 20 18.57 19.83 -1.43
C ASN A 20 19.72 18.81 -1.23
N ALA A 21 20.98 19.21 -1.15
CA ALA A 21 22.10 18.28 -0.96
C ALA A 21 22.07 17.59 0.42
N GLY A 22 21.29 18.10 1.37
CA GLY A 22 20.98 17.38 2.62
C GLY A 22 20.35 16.00 2.42
N VAL A 23 19.80 15.71 1.24
CA VAL A 23 19.31 14.37 0.88
C VAL A 23 20.43 13.31 0.97
N LEU A 24 21.70 13.70 0.83
CA LEU A 24 22.86 12.79 0.97
C LEU A 24 22.99 12.19 2.38
N PHE A 25 22.43 12.83 3.41
CA PHE A 25 22.37 12.26 4.75
C PHE A 25 21.57 10.95 4.82
N LEU A 26 20.68 10.70 3.85
CA LEU A 26 19.92 9.46 3.73
C LEU A 26 20.64 8.40 2.88
N LEU A 27 21.77 8.72 2.23
CA LEU A 27 22.45 7.78 1.35
C LEU A 27 22.95 6.52 2.10
N PRO A 28 23.53 6.60 3.31
CA PRO A 28 23.88 5.39 4.07
C PRO A 28 22.67 4.46 4.28
N ALA A 29 21.53 5.02 4.67
CA ALA A 29 20.31 4.24 4.86
C ALA A 29 19.76 3.68 3.55
N LEU A 30 19.81 4.40 2.43
CA LEU A 30 19.42 3.89 1.11
C LEU A 30 20.26 2.68 0.70
N LEU A 31 21.57 2.73 0.90
CA LEU A 31 22.45 1.63 0.58
C LEU A 31 22.24 0.43 1.50
N ALA A 32 22.04 0.67 2.79
CA ALA A 32 21.68 -0.36 3.77
C ALA A 32 20.35 -1.04 3.43
N GLN A 33 19.36 -0.29 2.90
CA GLN A 33 18.09 -0.86 2.44
C GLN A 33 18.17 -1.53 1.05
N GLY A 34 19.36 -1.65 0.46
CA GLY A 34 19.61 -2.46 -0.73
C GLY A 34 19.40 -1.74 -2.07
N LEU A 35 19.53 -0.40 -2.13
CA LEU A 35 19.34 0.34 -3.38
C LEU A 35 20.20 -0.21 -4.54
N LEU A 36 21.43 -0.61 -4.27
CA LEU A 36 22.35 -1.13 -5.29
C LEU A 36 22.17 -2.63 -5.60
N GLN A 37 21.27 -3.34 -4.94
CA GLN A 37 20.92 -4.72 -5.31
C GLN A 37 20.34 -4.80 -6.73
N THR A 38 19.83 -3.68 -7.26
CA THR A 38 19.41 -3.56 -8.66
C THR A 38 20.51 -3.99 -9.64
N LYS A 39 21.82 -3.81 -9.33
CA LYS A 39 22.94 -4.25 -10.18
C LYS A 39 23.05 -5.77 -10.30
N LYS A 40 22.65 -6.52 -9.27
CA LYS A 40 22.70 -8.00 -9.27
C LYS A 40 21.57 -8.60 -10.11
N VAL A 41 20.48 -7.86 -10.29
CA VAL A 41 19.26 -8.36 -10.92
C VAL A 41 19.13 -7.88 -12.36
N TYR A 42 19.38 -6.60 -12.59
CA TYR A 42 19.17 -6.00 -13.91
C TYR A 42 20.46 -5.90 -14.72
N GLN A 43 20.40 -6.36 -15.95
CA GLN A 43 21.43 -6.07 -16.93
C GLN A 43 21.26 -4.63 -17.42
N TYR A 44 22.35 -3.87 -17.36
CA TYR A 44 22.38 -2.52 -17.90
C TYR A 44 23.42 -2.44 -19.01
N PRO A 45 23.07 -1.96 -20.24
CA PRO A 45 24.00 -1.97 -21.36
C PRO A 45 25.24 -1.14 -21.07
N GLN A 46 26.42 -1.72 -21.32
CA GLN A 46 27.69 -1.01 -21.21
C GLN A 46 27.80 0.12 -22.26
N GLY A 47 28.66 1.11 -22.00
CA GLY A 47 28.86 2.25 -22.89
C GLY A 47 27.66 3.19 -23.01
N LYS A 48 26.74 3.18 -22.07
CA LYS A 48 25.69 4.20 -21.96
C LYS A 48 26.21 5.39 -21.19
N TYR A 49 25.90 6.60 -21.66
CA TYR A 49 26.38 7.87 -21.09
C TYR A 49 26.16 7.99 -19.58
N TYR A 50 24.99 7.57 -19.05
CA TYR A 50 24.74 7.45 -17.61
C TYR A 50 24.93 6.02 -17.14
N SER A 51 25.69 5.82 -16.08
CA SER A 51 25.87 4.50 -15.45
C SER A 51 24.58 3.97 -14.81
N HIS A 52 24.56 2.68 -14.48
CA HIS A 52 23.47 2.06 -13.74
C HIS A 52 23.23 2.79 -12.42
N GLU A 53 24.29 3.01 -11.65
CA GLU A 53 24.26 3.67 -10.34
C GLU A 53 23.70 5.09 -10.45
N SER A 54 24.16 5.86 -11.44
CA SER A 54 23.68 7.23 -11.64
C SER A 54 22.17 7.29 -11.91
N ILE A 55 21.63 6.34 -12.69
CA ILE A 55 20.19 6.27 -12.95
C ILE A 55 19.41 5.86 -11.68
N ILE A 56 19.87 4.83 -10.97
CA ILE A 56 19.19 4.35 -9.76
C ILE A 56 19.22 5.40 -8.64
N LEU A 57 20.38 6.05 -8.43
CA LEU A 57 20.48 7.18 -7.51
C LEU A 57 19.55 8.32 -7.91
N THR A 58 19.52 8.69 -9.20
CA THR A 58 18.58 9.72 -9.69
C THR A 58 17.13 9.39 -9.31
N LEU A 59 16.68 8.15 -9.54
CA LEU A 59 15.31 7.73 -9.22
C LEU A 59 15.05 7.76 -7.71
N ALA A 60 16.00 7.31 -6.88
CA ALA A 60 15.87 7.30 -5.43
C ALA A 60 15.86 8.74 -4.86
N LEU A 61 16.80 9.59 -5.29
CA LEU A 61 16.84 10.98 -4.85
C LEU A 61 15.62 11.77 -5.29
N MET A 62 15.14 11.57 -6.53
CA MET A 62 13.85 12.12 -6.96
C MET A 62 12.72 11.76 -5.99
N ALA A 63 12.62 10.47 -5.61
CA ALA A 63 11.58 10.02 -4.69
C ALA A 63 11.70 10.71 -3.32
N LEU A 64 12.91 10.79 -2.73
CA LEU A 64 13.17 11.45 -1.46
C LEU A 64 12.93 12.97 -1.51
N MET A 65 13.30 13.64 -2.60
CA MET A 65 13.05 15.07 -2.83
C MET A 65 11.61 15.38 -3.26
N ARG A 66 10.71 14.37 -3.26
CA ARG A 66 9.29 14.53 -3.65
C ARG A 66 9.09 14.92 -5.12
N ILE A 67 10.05 14.63 -5.98
CA ILE A 67 9.91 14.69 -7.43
C ILE A 67 9.24 13.38 -7.87
N LYS A 68 7.93 13.40 -7.92
CA LYS A 68 7.06 12.22 -7.89
C LYS A 68 7.08 11.36 -9.15
N ASN A 69 7.46 11.95 -10.28
CA ASN A 69 7.57 11.28 -11.58
C ASN A 69 8.58 12.01 -12.50
N PRO A 70 9.05 11.37 -13.58
CA PRO A 70 10.01 11.98 -14.49
C PRO A 70 9.55 13.29 -15.12
N GLU A 71 8.24 13.50 -15.32
CA GLU A 71 7.70 14.73 -15.91
C GLU A 71 7.93 15.96 -15.04
N GLN A 72 7.96 15.78 -13.73
CA GLN A 72 8.21 16.88 -12.78
C GLN A 72 9.66 17.38 -12.82
N LEU A 73 10.59 16.62 -13.38
CA LEU A 73 11.96 17.08 -13.62
C LEU A 73 12.03 18.33 -14.50
N LYS A 74 11.01 18.57 -15.33
CA LYS A 74 10.91 19.80 -16.13
C LYS A 74 10.86 21.06 -15.27
N ASN A 75 10.43 20.94 -14.02
CA ASN A 75 10.34 22.05 -13.05
C ASN A 75 11.61 22.18 -12.20
N CYS A 76 12.60 21.29 -12.39
CA CYS A 76 13.84 21.27 -11.65
C CYS A 76 14.99 21.67 -12.59
N LYS A 77 16.05 22.22 -12.02
CA LYS A 77 17.30 22.46 -12.77
C LYS A 77 18.12 21.17 -12.79
N PRO A 78 18.30 20.51 -13.96
CA PRO A 78 19.00 19.22 -14.03
C PRO A 78 20.44 19.24 -13.52
N GLY A 79 21.11 20.39 -13.63
CA GLY A 79 22.47 20.58 -13.12
C GLY A 79 22.54 20.60 -11.60
N GLU A 80 21.55 21.17 -10.90
CA GLU A 80 21.54 21.19 -9.42
C GLU A 80 21.43 19.78 -8.85
N ILE A 81 20.50 18.97 -9.38
CA ILE A 81 20.38 17.57 -8.96
C ILE A 81 21.62 16.78 -9.42
N GLY A 82 22.19 17.12 -10.58
CA GLY A 82 23.42 16.50 -11.07
C GLY A 82 24.58 16.65 -10.08
N ARG A 83 24.80 17.86 -9.54
CA ARG A 83 25.85 18.13 -8.55
C ARG A 83 25.76 17.24 -7.32
N ILE A 84 24.54 16.91 -6.86
CA ILE A 84 24.31 16.03 -5.70
C ILE A 84 24.86 14.62 -5.95
N ILE A 85 24.88 14.17 -7.20
CA ILE A 85 25.40 12.84 -7.59
C ILE A 85 26.72 12.88 -8.37
N GLY A 86 27.44 13.99 -8.31
CA GLY A 86 28.74 14.15 -8.97
C GLY A 86 28.66 14.17 -10.50
N LEU A 87 27.58 14.68 -11.07
CA LEU A 87 27.39 14.83 -12.52
C LEU A 87 27.11 16.30 -12.87
N ASP A 88 27.49 16.73 -14.06
CA ASP A 88 27.12 18.06 -14.59
C ASP A 88 25.61 18.25 -14.61
N ARG A 89 24.89 17.20 -14.97
CA ARG A 89 23.44 17.13 -14.99
C ARG A 89 22.91 15.70 -14.96
N ILE A 90 21.70 15.54 -14.41
CA ILE A 90 20.98 14.29 -14.48
C ILE A 90 20.39 14.03 -15.88
N ALA A 91 19.96 12.79 -16.12
CA ALA A 91 19.25 12.42 -17.33
C ALA A 91 17.95 13.21 -17.50
N GLU A 92 17.72 13.77 -18.68
CA GLU A 92 16.46 14.45 -19.00
C GLU A 92 15.28 13.48 -18.97
N THR A 93 14.06 14.02 -18.78
CA THR A 93 12.80 13.26 -18.68
C THR A 93 12.66 12.16 -19.73
N LYS A 94 12.90 12.49 -21.02
CA LYS A 94 12.78 11.52 -22.12
C LYS A 94 13.84 10.43 -22.06
N CYS A 95 15.06 10.77 -21.61
CA CYS A 95 16.15 9.81 -21.41
C CYS A 95 15.84 8.90 -20.24
N LEU A 96 15.40 9.48 -19.09
CA LEU A 96 15.09 8.72 -17.88
C LEU A 96 13.95 7.72 -18.11
N ARG A 97 12.90 8.11 -18.84
CA ARG A 97 11.82 7.18 -19.24
C ARG A 97 12.37 5.96 -19.99
N ARG A 98 13.18 6.20 -21.04
CA ARG A 98 13.81 5.09 -21.79
C ARG A 98 14.68 4.20 -20.91
N LYS A 99 15.29 4.76 -19.84
CA LYS A 99 16.06 3.95 -18.90
C LYS A 99 15.15 3.12 -18.00
N ILE A 100 14.02 3.66 -17.55
CA ILE A 100 13.00 2.89 -16.82
C ILE A 100 12.46 1.76 -17.70
N ASP A 101 12.24 2.01 -19.00
CA ASP A 101 11.79 0.97 -19.94
C ASP A 101 12.82 -0.15 -20.06
N VAL A 102 14.14 0.15 -20.15
CA VAL A 102 15.23 -0.85 -20.16
C VAL A 102 15.20 -1.78 -18.95
N PHE A 103 14.85 -1.27 -17.76
CA PHE A 103 14.69 -2.11 -16.57
C PHE A 103 13.38 -2.92 -16.61
N SER A 104 12.28 -2.28 -17.01
CA SER A 104 10.96 -2.92 -16.97
C SER A 104 10.77 -4.00 -18.05
N GLU A 105 11.40 -3.87 -19.21
CA GLU A 105 11.37 -4.88 -20.28
C GLU A 105 12.00 -6.23 -19.85
N GLN A 106 12.88 -6.22 -18.87
CA GLN A 106 13.49 -7.43 -18.32
C GLN A 106 12.56 -8.23 -17.39
N GLN A 107 11.44 -7.66 -16.95
CA GLN A 107 10.42 -8.30 -16.11
C GLN A 107 10.97 -8.93 -14.81
N LYS A 108 11.93 -8.27 -14.18
CA LYS A 108 12.66 -8.78 -13.00
C LYS A 108 12.30 -8.07 -11.68
N SER A 109 11.19 -7.34 -11.63
CA SER A 109 10.80 -6.61 -10.41
C SER A 109 10.55 -7.56 -9.23
N TRP A 110 10.01 -8.76 -9.47
CA TRP A 110 9.85 -9.73 -8.40
C TRP A 110 11.21 -10.32 -7.93
N GLU A 111 12.12 -10.57 -8.84
CA GLU A 111 13.47 -11.06 -8.50
C GLU A 111 14.21 -10.03 -7.61
N LEU A 112 14.13 -8.74 -7.97
CA LEU A 112 14.64 -7.67 -7.13
C LEU A 112 13.96 -7.62 -5.76
N ASN A 113 12.63 -7.66 -5.71
CA ASN A 113 11.90 -7.60 -4.45
C ASN A 113 12.25 -8.79 -3.54
N LYS A 114 12.36 -10.01 -4.11
CA LYS A 114 12.80 -11.20 -3.38
C LYS A 114 14.20 -11.02 -2.76
N LEU A 115 15.14 -10.49 -3.53
CA LEU A 115 16.51 -10.24 -3.04
C LEU A 115 16.53 -9.22 -1.89
N LEU A 116 15.65 -8.19 -1.97
CA LEU A 116 15.51 -7.20 -0.90
C LEU A 116 14.85 -7.80 0.35
N ILE A 117 13.82 -8.63 0.20
CA ILE A 117 13.20 -9.35 1.32
C ILE A 117 14.23 -10.21 2.03
N ASP A 118 15.05 -10.93 1.27
CA ASP A 118 16.14 -11.74 1.81
C ASP A 118 17.12 -10.89 2.63
N GLN A 119 17.49 -9.70 2.14
CA GLN A 119 18.34 -8.75 2.86
C GLN A 119 17.64 -8.20 4.12
N TRP A 120 16.36 -7.83 4.05
CA TRP A 120 15.65 -7.21 5.16
C TRP A 120 15.34 -8.17 6.32
N TYR A 121 15.16 -9.47 6.05
CA TYR A 121 14.74 -10.47 7.05
C TYR A 121 15.82 -11.47 7.47
N LYS A 122 16.97 -11.55 6.74
CA LYS A 122 18.06 -12.48 7.10
C LYS A 122 19.22 -11.81 7.83
N GLN A 123 19.31 -10.47 7.82
CA GLN A 123 20.45 -9.77 8.44
C GLN A 123 20.44 -9.83 9.98
N ASP A 124 19.29 -10.08 10.61
CA ASP A 124 19.17 -10.06 12.07
C ASP A 124 19.53 -11.38 12.76
N GLY A 125 20.02 -12.37 12.02
CA GLY A 125 20.30 -13.73 12.54
C GLY A 125 19.03 -14.48 12.91
N PRO A 126 19.10 -15.78 13.21
CA PRO A 126 17.91 -16.50 13.66
C PRO A 126 17.64 -16.18 15.13
N ASP A 127 16.98 -15.08 15.39
CA ASP A 127 16.12 -15.02 16.57
C ASP A 127 14.95 -15.97 16.25
N GLU A 128 15.14 -17.23 16.62
CA GLU A 128 14.35 -18.39 16.21
C GLU A 128 12.88 -18.32 16.61
N GLN A 129 12.36 -17.19 17.11
CA GLN A 129 11.03 -17.14 17.74
C GLN A 129 10.21 -15.89 17.48
N GLN A 130 10.60 -14.93 16.65
CA GLN A 130 9.71 -13.81 16.40
C GLN A 130 8.68 -14.16 15.33
N GLU A 131 7.41 -14.27 15.74
CA GLU A 131 6.29 -14.51 14.83
C GLU A 131 6.14 -13.34 13.84
N LEU A 132 6.02 -13.65 12.56
CA LEU A 132 5.84 -12.68 11.49
C LEU A 132 4.37 -12.26 11.38
N PHE A 133 4.12 -10.96 11.44
CA PHE A 133 2.81 -10.36 11.17
C PHE A 133 2.84 -9.57 9.88
N PHE A 134 1.93 -9.89 8.95
CA PHE A 134 1.80 -9.19 7.68
C PHE A 134 0.43 -8.54 7.55
N TYR A 135 0.41 -7.24 7.37
CA TYR A 135 -0.78 -6.45 7.09
C TYR A 135 -1.00 -6.39 5.58
N ILE A 136 -2.20 -6.79 5.14
CA ILE A 136 -2.53 -6.84 3.71
C ILE A 136 -3.72 -5.92 3.44
N ASP A 137 -3.56 -4.99 2.49
CA ASP A 137 -4.64 -4.11 2.06
C ASP A 137 -4.54 -3.78 0.57
N GLY A 138 -5.70 -3.52 -0.02
CA GLY A 138 -5.83 -3.16 -1.44
C GLY A 138 -5.98 -1.66 -1.64
N HIS A 139 -5.13 -1.07 -2.47
CA HIS A 139 -5.24 0.34 -2.85
C HIS A 139 -5.70 0.48 -4.30
N VAL A 140 -6.88 1.07 -4.50
CA VAL A 140 -7.47 1.32 -5.83
C VAL A 140 -6.89 2.61 -6.42
N ARG A 141 -6.37 2.52 -7.66
CA ARG A 141 -5.79 3.64 -8.40
C ARG A 141 -6.57 3.87 -9.68
N ILE A 142 -7.05 5.10 -9.84
CA ILE A 142 -7.82 5.51 -11.01
C ILE A 142 -6.91 5.61 -12.23
N TYR A 143 -7.44 5.19 -13.36
CA TYR A 143 -6.80 5.34 -14.66
C TYR A 143 -7.59 6.37 -15.49
N TYR A 144 -6.91 7.44 -15.88
CA TYR A 144 -7.50 8.54 -16.66
C TYR A 144 -7.11 8.51 -18.15
N GLY A 145 -6.34 7.50 -18.58
CA GLY A 145 -5.91 7.37 -19.96
C GLY A 145 -6.92 6.59 -20.81
N ASP A 146 -6.77 6.68 -22.13
CA ASP A 146 -7.64 6.03 -23.12
C ASP A 146 -7.01 4.76 -23.72
N ALA A 147 -5.71 4.49 -23.46
CA ALA A 147 -4.99 3.37 -24.07
C ALA A 147 -5.45 1.99 -23.56
N ALA A 148 -5.92 1.91 -22.31
CA ALA A 148 -6.33 0.65 -21.69
C ALA A 148 -7.82 0.65 -21.35
N ASN A 149 -8.49 -0.45 -21.68
CA ASN A 149 -9.87 -0.72 -21.24
C ASN A 149 -9.84 -1.50 -19.92
N LEU A 150 -9.86 -0.80 -18.80
CA LEU A 150 -9.80 -1.39 -17.46
C LEU A 150 -11.20 -1.56 -16.86
N PRO A 151 -11.40 -2.58 -16.00
CA PRO A 151 -12.66 -2.73 -15.29
C PRO A 151 -12.93 -1.56 -14.36
N ALA A 152 -14.19 -1.14 -14.26
CA ALA A 152 -14.59 -0.13 -13.31
C ALA A 152 -14.55 -0.70 -11.88
N LYS A 153 -13.86 0.00 -10.97
CA LYS A 153 -13.76 -0.31 -9.54
C LYS A 153 -14.34 0.82 -8.71
N TYR A 154 -14.91 0.49 -7.57
CA TYR A 154 -15.42 1.51 -6.65
C TYR A 154 -14.26 2.24 -5.98
N VAL A 155 -14.24 3.55 -6.16
CA VAL A 155 -13.25 4.45 -5.55
C VAL A 155 -13.93 5.15 -4.38
N SER A 156 -13.63 4.71 -3.17
CA SER A 156 -14.29 5.18 -1.94
C SER A 156 -14.19 6.70 -1.72
N ARG A 157 -13.04 7.29 -2.06
CA ARG A 157 -12.82 8.74 -1.93
C ARG A 157 -13.71 9.59 -2.84
N GLN A 158 -14.04 9.07 -4.03
CA GLN A 158 -14.89 9.77 -5.00
C GLN A 158 -16.33 9.26 -5.00
N LYS A 159 -16.60 8.15 -4.28
CA LYS A 159 -17.89 7.45 -4.25
C LYS A 159 -18.42 7.07 -5.63
N LEU A 160 -17.52 6.84 -6.59
CA LEU A 160 -17.80 6.51 -7.98
C LEU A 160 -17.13 5.19 -8.38
N CYS A 161 -17.71 4.52 -9.40
CA CYS A 161 -17.06 3.40 -10.08
C CYS A 161 -16.31 3.93 -11.30
N LEU A 162 -14.99 3.87 -11.28
CA LEU A 162 -14.10 4.39 -12.32
C LEU A 162 -13.14 3.31 -12.80
N SER A 163 -12.67 3.44 -14.05
CA SER A 163 -11.59 2.61 -14.59
C SER A 163 -10.38 2.68 -13.68
N ALA A 164 -9.94 1.54 -13.15
CA ALA A 164 -8.91 1.54 -12.12
C ALA A 164 -8.15 0.20 -12.05
N THR A 165 -6.93 0.26 -11.51
CA THR A 165 -6.15 -0.90 -11.08
C THR A 165 -6.13 -0.99 -9.56
N THR A 166 -5.81 -2.17 -9.01
CA THR A 166 -5.61 -2.33 -7.56
C THR A 166 -4.20 -2.84 -7.30
N GLY A 167 -3.45 -2.14 -6.47
CA GLY A 167 -2.22 -2.63 -5.89
C GLY A 167 -2.49 -3.19 -4.50
N PHE A 168 -2.12 -4.46 -4.26
CA PHE A 168 -2.22 -5.09 -2.96
C PHE A 168 -0.87 -5.03 -2.29
N TRP A 169 -0.82 -4.40 -1.13
CA TRP A 169 0.41 -4.17 -0.37
C TRP A 169 0.48 -5.09 0.83
N VAL A 170 1.66 -5.61 1.04
CA VAL A 170 2.01 -6.38 2.23
C VAL A 170 3.02 -5.57 3.02
N ASN A 171 2.66 -5.22 4.25
CA ASN A 171 3.50 -4.49 5.19
C ASN A 171 3.76 -5.39 6.40
N ASP A 172 4.92 -5.22 7.05
CA ASP A 172 5.20 -5.85 8.33
C ASP A 172 4.51 -5.13 9.50
N GLU A 173 4.75 -5.59 10.71
CA GLU A 173 4.16 -5.04 11.93
C GLU A 173 4.63 -3.63 12.28
N GLU A 174 5.77 -3.20 11.76
CA GLU A 174 6.27 -1.84 11.88
C GLU A 174 5.67 -0.90 10.80
N GLY A 175 4.89 -1.45 9.88
CA GLY A 175 4.31 -0.74 8.75
C GLY A 175 5.27 -0.54 7.59
N LEU A 176 6.42 -1.24 7.58
CA LEU A 176 7.36 -1.18 6.49
C LEU A 176 6.86 -2.05 5.32
N PRO A 177 6.93 -1.57 4.07
CA PRO A 177 6.49 -2.34 2.92
C PRO A 177 7.44 -3.51 2.65
N VAL A 178 6.85 -4.70 2.50
CA VAL A 178 7.53 -5.96 2.18
C VAL A 178 7.46 -6.26 0.70
N MET A 179 6.24 -6.21 0.16
CA MET A 179 5.99 -6.40 -1.27
C MET A 179 4.70 -5.71 -1.73
N VAL A 180 4.59 -5.56 -3.05
CA VAL A 180 3.37 -5.12 -3.70
C VAL A 180 3.07 -6.01 -4.89
N VAL A 181 1.79 -6.38 -5.05
CA VAL A 181 1.30 -7.09 -6.23
C VAL A 181 0.18 -6.29 -6.89
N ILE A 182 0.07 -6.38 -8.21
CA ILE A 182 -0.96 -5.66 -8.97
C ILE A 182 -2.03 -6.65 -9.41
N GLY A 183 -3.27 -6.40 -9.01
CA GLY A 183 -4.43 -7.15 -9.48
C GLY A 183 -4.80 -6.75 -10.90
N GLU A 184 -4.99 -7.74 -11.79
CA GLU A 184 -5.25 -7.53 -13.21
C GLU A 184 -6.68 -7.03 -13.48
N LEU A 185 -7.65 -7.65 -12.83
CA LEU A 185 -9.07 -7.38 -13.02
C LEU A 185 -9.77 -7.04 -11.68
N THR A 186 -10.99 -7.50 -11.51
CA THR A 186 -11.78 -7.37 -10.27
C THR A 186 -11.56 -8.55 -9.33
N GLU A 187 -10.30 -8.91 -9.10
CA GLU A 187 -9.95 -10.00 -8.21
C GLU A 187 -10.27 -9.64 -6.76
N LYS A 188 -10.78 -10.61 -6.03
CA LYS A 188 -11.02 -10.44 -4.59
C LYS A 188 -9.70 -10.54 -3.83
N LEU A 189 -9.59 -9.82 -2.72
CA LEU A 189 -8.42 -9.88 -1.85
C LEU A 189 -8.08 -11.33 -1.43
N GLN A 190 -9.08 -12.14 -1.11
CA GLN A 190 -8.93 -13.55 -0.83
C GLN A 190 -8.17 -14.30 -1.94
N THR A 191 -8.55 -14.12 -3.20
CA THR A 191 -7.92 -14.74 -4.36
C THR A 191 -6.47 -14.29 -4.51
N ILE A 192 -6.20 -13.01 -4.31
CA ILE A 192 -4.84 -12.45 -4.35
C ILE A 192 -3.97 -13.01 -3.23
N ILE A 193 -4.50 -13.15 -2.02
CA ILE A 193 -3.77 -13.76 -0.90
C ILE A 193 -3.39 -15.21 -1.26
N GLU A 194 -4.37 -16.02 -1.65
CA GLU A 194 -4.19 -17.46 -1.86
C GLU A 194 -3.30 -17.78 -3.05
N TYR A 195 -3.50 -17.10 -4.19
CA TYR A 195 -2.85 -17.45 -5.46
C TYR A 195 -1.69 -16.52 -5.87
N THR A 196 -1.43 -15.46 -5.12
CA THR A 196 -0.33 -14.55 -5.48
C THR A 196 0.57 -14.24 -4.28
N ILE A 197 0.01 -13.81 -3.14
CA ILE A 197 0.83 -13.39 -1.99
C ILE A 197 1.49 -14.61 -1.33
N ILE A 198 0.73 -15.67 -1.00
CA ILE A 198 1.27 -16.85 -0.36
C ILE A 198 2.38 -17.52 -1.20
N PRO A 199 2.20 -17.76 -2.53
CA PRO A 199 3.28 -18.25 -3.37
C PRO A 199 4.54 -17.37 -3.35
N LYS A 200 4.37 -16.04 -3.26
CA LYS A 200 5.50 -15.11 -3.15
C LYS A 200 6.18 -15.16 -1.78
N LEU A 201 5.43 -15.33 -0.68
CA LEU A 201 5.99 -15.55 0.65
C LEU A 201 6.81 -16.85 0.70
N LEU A 202 6.33 -17.93 0.07
CA LEU A 202 7.06 -19.19 -0.10
C LEU A 202 8.34 -18.99 -0.92
N GLN A 203 8.27 -18.34 -2.06
CA GLN A 203 9.42 -18.05 -2.93
C GLN A 203 10.47 -17.18 -2.25
N ALA A 204 10.04 -16.28 -1.36
CA ALA A 204 10.92 -15.40 -0.58
C ALA A 204 11.49 -16.10 0.67
N GLY A 205 11.02 -17.32 1.00
CA GLY A 205 11.48 -18.06 2.17
C GLY A 205 10.96 -17.53 3.51
N LEU A 206 9.97 -16.62 3.50
CA LEU A 206 9.32 -16.09 4.71
C LEU A 206 8.39 -17.12 5.35
N ILE A 207 7.87 -18.05 4.57
CA ILE A 207 7.15 -19.24 5.00
C ILE A 207 7.68 -20.44 4.23
N LYS A 208 7.47 -21.65 4.76
CA LYS A 208 7.91 -22.91 4.16
C LYS A 208 6.71 -23.78 3.79
N ASN A 209 6.91 -24.69 2.84
CA ASN A 209 5.95 -25.76 2.62
C ASN A 209 5.91 -26.65 3.88
N ILE A 210 4.71 -27.03 4.27
CA ILE A 210 4.49 -27.86 5.46
C ILE A 210 4.48 -29.32 5.06
N ASP A 211 5.14 -30.14 5.85
CA ASP A 211 5.01 -31.57 5.80
C ASP A 211 3.65 -31.96 6.41
N PRO A 212 2.74 -32.62 5.66
CA PRO A 212 1.45 -33.05 6.18
C PRO A 212 1.54 -34.00 7.38
N ASP A 213 2.62 -34.74 7.48
CA ASP A 213 2.85 -35.73 8.55
C ASP A 213 3.50 -35.09 9.81
N ASN A 214 4.01 -33.85 9.68
CA ASN A 214 4.65 -33.12 10.78
C ASN A 214 4.18 -31.68 10.83
N LEU A 215 2.93 -31.49 11.24
CA LEU A 215 2.29 -30.18 11.27
C LEU A 215 2.76 -29.36 12.49
N PRO A 216 3.35 -28.16 12.31
CA PRO A 216 3.71 -27.30 13.43
C PRO A 216 2.45 -26.85 14.19
N GLU A 217 2.55 -26.77 15.51
CA GLU A 217 1.47 -26.25 16.37
C GLU A 217 1.33 -24.73 16.28
N THR A 218 2.45 -24.04 16.06
CA THR A 218 2.51 -22.57 15.94
C THR A 218 2.35 -22.14 14.49
N PRO A 219 1.79 -20.95 14.24
CA PRO A 219 1.72 -20.41 12.89
C PRO A 219 3.11 -20.01 12.39
N GLN A 220 3.35 -20.14 11.08
CA GLN A 220 4.54 -19.62 10.42
C GLN A 220 4.50 -18.09 10.30
N CYS A 221 3.29 -17.56 10.12
CA CYS A 221 3.02 -16.12 10.14
C CYS A 221 1.53 -15.86 10.40
N THR A 222 1.20 -14.64 10.78
CA THR A 222 -0.18 -14.19 10.93
C THR A 222 -0.50 -13.07 9.95
N LEU A 223 -1.55 -13.25 9.14
CA LEU A 223 -2.04 -12.25 8.20
C LEU A 223 -3.12 -11.40 8.85
N VAL A 224 -2.97 -10.09 8.78
CA VAL A 224 -3.91 -9.10 9.31
C VAL A 224 -4.53 -8.33 8.14
N PHE A 225 -5.85 -8.40 7.97
CA PHE A 225 -6.55 -7.74 6.86
C PHE A 225 -7.99 -7.35 7.23
N ASP A 226 -8.58 -6.48 6.42
CA ASP A 226 -9.96 -6.04 6.60
C ASP A 226 -10.99 -7.08 6.11
N ARG A 227 -12.25 -6.80 6.37
CA ARG A 227 -13.43 -7.60 5.99
C ARG A 227 -13.50 -7.95 4.50
N GLU A 228 -12.70 -7.35 3.64
CA GLU A 228 -12.74 -7.63 2.19
C GLU A 228 -12.44 -9.10 1.89
N ALA A 229 -11.48 -9.71 2.61
CA ALA A 229 -11.13 -11.12 2.45
C ALA A 229 -11.93 -12.08 3.37
N TYR A 230 -12.99 -11.60 4.04
CA TYR A 230 -13.76 -12.41 4.98
C TYR A 230 -14.43 -13.62 4.31
N HIS A 231 -13.96 -14.82 4.67
CA HIS A 231 -14.49 -16.10 4.23
C HIS A 231 -14.02 -17.22 5.16
N PRO A 232 -14.87 -17.76 6.06
CA PRO A 232 -14.47 -18.74 7.09
C PRO A 232 -13.74 -19.95 6.55
N ALA A 233 -14.28 -20.60 5.51
CA ALA A 233 -13.63 -21.77 4.91
C ALA A 233 -12.23 -21.45 4.31
N PHE A 234 -12.01 -20.23 3.82
CA PHE A 234 -10.68 -19.78 3.38
C PHE A 234 -9.70 -19.68 4.55
N PHE A 235 -10.13 -19.16 5.70
CA PHE A 235 -9.27 -19.04 6.89
C PHE A 235 -8.81 -20.41 7.39
N ILE A 236 -9.71 -21.39 7.38
CA ILE A 236 -9.39 -22.76 7.77
C ILE A 236 -8.44 -23.42 6.75
N ARG A 237 -8.60 -23.16 5.44
CA ARG A 237 -7.64 -23.64 4.44
C ARG A 237 -6.24 -23.07 4.68
N LEU A 238 -6.11 -21.76 4.95
CA LEU A 238 -4.82 -21.15 5.25
C LEU A 238 -4.14 -21.82 6.45
N TRP A 239 -4.90 -22.07 7.50
CA TRP A 239 -4.39 -22.76 8.68
C TRP A 239 -3.98 -24.21 8.38
N LYS A 240 -4.83 -24.97 7.71
CA LYS A 240 -4.56 -26.37 7.43
C LYS A 240 -3.42 -26.60 6.44
N GLN A 241 -3.36 -25.80 5.37
CA GLN A 241 -2.41 -26.01 4.28
C GLN A 241 -1.06 -25.35 4.52
N TYR A 242 -1.03 -24.23 5.23
CA TYR A 242 0.18 -23.39 5.35
C TYR A 242 0.55 -23.05 6.78
N ARG A 243 -0.25 -23.44 7.78
CA ARG A 243 -0.10 -22.91 9.15
C ARG A 243 0.02 -21.37 9.17
N ILE A 244 -0.80 -20.73 8.39
CA ILE A 244 -0.95 -19.28 8.38
C ILE A 244 -2.17 -18.93 9.23
N ALA A 245 -1.95 -18.17 10.30
CA ALA A 245 -3.03 -17.62 11.10
C ALA A 245 -3.59 -16.34 10.48
N ILE A 246 -4.81 -15.97 10.86
CA ILE A 246 -5.42 -14.72 10.43
C ILE A 246 -5.92 -13.90 11.63
N ILE A 247 -5.97 -12.57 11.44
CA ILE A 247 -6.72 -11.64 12.29
C ILE A 247 -7.54 -10.74 11.35
N THR A 248 -8.86 -10.69 11.56
CA THR A 248 -9.75 -9.88 10.74
C THR A 248 -11.00 -9.46 11.50
N TYR A 249 -11.73 -8.44 11.04
CA TYR A 249 -13.04 -8.12 11.59
C TYR A 249 -14.09 -9.15 11.17
N ARG A 250 -14.94 -9.58 12.12
CA ARG A 250 -16.08 -10.46 11.84
C ARG A 250 -17.16 -9.70 11.05
N LYS A 251 -17.72 -10.37 10.04
CA LYS A 251 -18.94 -9.93 9.34
C LYS A 251 -20.19 -10.60 9.94
N PHE A 252 -21.32 -9.95 9.76
CA PHE A 252 -22.65 -10.51 10.08
C PHE A 252 -22.85 -10.86 11.57
N VAL A 253 -22.27 -10.04 12.45
CA VAL A 253 -22.51 -10.15 13.90
C VAL A 253 -23.96 -9.79 14.18
N LYS A 254 -24.74 -10.74 14.73
CA LYS A 254 -26.17 -10.55 15.03
C LYS A 254 -26.46 -10.47 16.51
N ASP A 255 -25.59 -11.04 17.33
CA ASP A 255 -25.69 -11.15 18.78
C ASP A 255 -24.87 -10.07 19.48
N LYS A 256 -25.29 -9.70 20.66
CA LYS A 256 -24.50 -8.92 21.62
C LYS A 256 -24.12 -9.83 22.78
N TRP A 257 -22.88 -9.68 23.26
CA TRP A 257 -22.44 -10.30 24.51
C TRP A 257 -22.80 -9.42 25.69
N ASP A 258 -23.00 -10.04 26.85
CA ASP A 258 -23.27 -9.30 28.07
C ASP A 258 -22.12 -8.35 28.40
N ASN A 259 -22.43 -7.09 28.63
CA ASN A 259 -21.44 -6.06 28.93
C ASN A 259 -20.64 -6.34 30.20
N ILE A 260 -21.19 -7.11 31.16
CA ILE A 260 -20.52 -7.50 32.40
C ILE A 260 -19.33 -8.44 32.13
N SER A 261 -19.33 -9.18 31.02
CA SER A 261 -18.23 -10.06 30.63
C SER A 261 -16.98 -9.33 30.13
N PHE A 262 -17.09 -8.05 29.80
CA PHE A 262 -15.95 -7.24 29.34
C PHE A 262 -15.13 -6.72 30.51
N LYS A 263 -13.79 -6.90 30.42
CA LYS A 263 -12.84 -6.41 31.43
C LYS A 263 -11.86 -5.43 30.80
N ASN A 264 -11.33 -4.53 31.63
CA ASN A 264 -10.30 -3.59 31.20
C ASN A 264 -8.96 -4.31 31.05
N TYR A 265 -8.33 -4.12 29.89
CA TYR A 265 -6.98 -4.61 29.59
C TYR A 265 -6.13 -3.48 29.04
N GLU A 266 -4.85 -3.46 29.42
CA GLU A 266 -3.87 -2.63 28.76
C GLU A 266 -3.45 -3.32 27.45
N VAL A 267 -3.64 -2.63 26.33
CA VAL A 267 -3.37 -3.13 24.99
C VAL A 267 -2.31 -2.25 24.35
N GLN A 268 -1.23 -2.87 23.89
CA GLN A 268 -0.22 -2.18 23.10
C GLN A 268 -0.74 -1.99 21.68
N VAL A 269 -0.95 -0.74 21.27
CA VAL A 269 -1.33 -0.37 19.90
C VAL A 269 -0.19 0.47 19.33
N LEU A 270 0.59 -0.13 18.45
CA LEU A 270 1.83 0.47 17.93
C LEU A 270 2.79 0.86 19.07
N GLN A 271 3.15 2.13 19.14
CA GLN A 271 4.06 2.67 20.16
C GLN A 271 3.31 3.19 21.42
N SER A 272 1.99 3.11 21.44
CA SER A 272 1.16 3.62 22.53
C SER A 272 0.42 2.50 23.25
N LYS A 273 0.15 2.70 24.54
CA LYS A 273 -0.71 1.83 25.34
C LYS A 273 -2.10 2.45 25.44
N ALA A 274 -3.12 1.61 25.29
CA ALA A 274 -4.51 2.02 25.41
C ALA A 274 -5.27 1.03 26.31
N THR A 275 -6.09 1.53 27.24
CA THR A 275 -7.00 0.68 27.99
C THR A 275 -8.24 0.37 27.14
N MET A 276 -8.55 -0.92 27.00
CA MET A 276 -9.70 -1.39 26.24
C MET A 276 -10.53 -2.37 27.04
N LEU A 277 -11.87 -2.26 26.93
CA LEU A 277 -12.80 -3.27 27.44
C LEU A 277 -12.86 -4.41 26.43
N LEU A 278 -12.31 -5.57 26.79
CA LEU A 278 -12.22 -6.74 25.92
C LEU A 278 -12.88 -7.95 26.57
N CYS A 279 -13.44 -8.81 25.73
CA CYS A 279 -13.92 -10.14 26.06
C CYS A 279 -13.57 -11.09 24.91
N GLU A 280 -13.24 -12.35 25.23
CA GLU A 280 -12.92 -13.40 24.27
C GLU A 280 -13.81 -14.62 24.51
N GLN A 281 -14.30 -15.21 23.42
CA GLN A 281 -15.05 -16.46 23.42
C GLN A 281 -14.74 -17.28 22.19
N GLU A 282 -14.90 -18.58 22.27
CA GLU A 282 -14.90 -19.48 21.15
C GLU A 282 -16.27 -19.47 20.46
N VAL A 283 -16.29 -19.33 19.13
CA VAL A 283 -17.52 -19.24 18.36
C VAL A 283 -17.52 -20.21 17.18
N GLN A 284 -18.69 -20.75 16.87
CA GLN A 284 -18.88 -21.60 15.69
C GLN A 284 -19.42 -20.76 14.53
N ILE A 285 -18.76 -20.81 13.39
CA ILE A 285 -19.16 -20.13 12.15
C ILE A 285 -19.02 -21.13 11.00
N GLU A 286 -20.10 -21.43 10.29
CA GLU A 286 -20.11 -22.38 9.17
C GLU A 286 -19.43 -23.74 9.51
N ASN A 287 -19.75 -24.30 10.68
CA ASN A 287 -19.19 -25.54 11.23
C ASN A 287 -17.67 -25.51 11.53
N HIS A 288 -17.09 -24.32 11.68
CA HIS A 288 -15.70 -24.13 12.07
C HIS A 288 -15.61 -23.34 13.36
N SER A 289 -14.70 -23.74 14.26
CA SER A 289 -14.43 -23.03 15.49
C SER A 289 -13.41 -21.91 15.26
N PHE A 290 -13.69 -20.73 15.84
CA PHE A 290 -12.83 -19.55 15.81
C PHE A 290 -12.75 -18.93 17.19
N ARG A 291 -11.64 -18.30 17.51
CA ARG A 291 -11.53 -17.39 18.62
C ARG A 291 -12.08 -16.03 18.19
N GLU A 292 -13.09 -15.53 18.90
CA GLU A 292 -13.67 -14.21 18.69
C GLU A 292 -13.33 -13.31 19.87
N ILE A 293 -12.75 -12.15 19.55
CA ILE A 293 -12.41 -11.11 20.52
C ILE A 293 -13.30 -9.92 20.24
N ARG A 294 -14.03 -9.43 21.25
CA ARG A 294 -14.83 -8.22 21.13
C ARG A 294 -14.29 -7.10 22.00
N ARG A 295 -14.31 -5.91 21.43
CA ARG A 295 -14.08 -4.65 22.13
C ARG A 295 -15.41 -3.94 22.33
N LEU A 296 -15.73 -3.59 23.58
CA LEU A 296 -16.86 -2.74 23.91
C LEU A 296 -16.41 -1.27 23.87
N ASN A 297 -17.07 -0.47 23.04
CA ASN A 297 -16.81 0.95 22.91
C ASN A 297 -17.74 1.76 23.86
N SER A 298 -17.42 3.03 24.09
CA SER A 298 -18.17 3.94 24.97
C SER A 298 -19.63 4.18 24.55
N ASN A 299 -19.94 3.91 23.27
CA ASN A 299 -21.30 4.01 22.70
C ASN A 299 -22.04 2.67 22.69
N ASP A 300 -21.66 1.72 23.54
CA ASP A 300 -22.24 0.38 23.63
C ASP A 300 -22.13 -0.48 22.35
N HIS A 301 -21.28 -0.06 21.41
CA HIS A 301 -21.00 -0.84 20.21
C HIS A 301 -19.90 -1.87 20.47
N GLN A 302 -20.15 -3.12 20.09
CA GLN A 302 -19.18 -4.21 20.19
C GLN A 302 -18.49 -4.43 18.84
N THR A 303 -17.20 -4.18 18.78
CA THR A 303 -16.38 -4.45 17.60
C THR A 303 -15.77 -5.84 17.70
N SER A 304 -16.14 -6.72 16.78
CA SER A 304 -15.75 -8.13 16.78
C SER A 304 -14.57 -8.41 15.84
N ILE A 305 -13.57 -9.10 16.35
CA ILE A 305 -12.37 -9.59 15.68
C ILE A 305 -12.39 -11.12 15.69
N LEU A 306 -12.05 -11.77 14.59
CA LEU A 306 -11.82 -13.20 14.50
C LEU A 306 -10.33 -13.49 14.31
N THR A 307 -9.87 -14.58 14.95
CA THR A 307 -8.53 -15.12 14.71
C THR A 307 -8.56 -16.64 14.64
N THR A 308 -7.70 -17.21 13.80
CA THR A 308 -7.37 -18.64 13.78
C THR A 308 -6.08 -18.96 14.54
N HIS A 309 -5.42 -17.95 15.12
CA HIS A 309 -4.21 -18.14 15.88
C HIS A 309 -4.52 -18.81 17.23
N PRO A 310 -4.01 -20.03 17.50
CA PRO A 310 -4.43 -20.79 18.68
C PRO A 310 -3.95 -20.19 20.00
N PHE A 311 -2.76 -19.60 20.03
CA PHE A 311 -2.08 -19.23 21.29
C PHE A 311 -1.89 -17.73 21.50
N LEU A 312 -2.20 -16.88 20.48
CA LEU A 312 -1.97 -15.45 20.60
C LEU A 312 -2.81 -14.85 21.71
N ALA A 313 -2.18 -14.08 22.60
CA ALA A 313 -2.91 -13.39 23.67
C ALA A 313 -3.99 -12.44 23.08
N MET A 314 -5.16 -12.40 23.70
CA MET A 314 -6.29 -11.55 23.31
C MET A 314 -5.86 -10.08 23.14
N THR A 315 -5.04 -9.57 24.05
CA THR A 315 -4.52 -8.19 24.02
C THR A 315 -3.62 -7.94 22.83
N ILE A 316 -2.80 -8.92 22.43
CA ILE A 316 -1.94 -8.83 21.24
C ILE A 316 -2.80 -8.86 19.99
N ALA A 317 -3.73 -9.80 19.86
CA ALA A 317 -4.62 -9.88 18.69
C ALA A 317 -5.44 -8.59 18.51
N ALA A 318 -5.97 -8.02 19.60
CA ALA A 318 -6.67 -6.74 19.59
C ALA A 318 -5.72 -5.60 19.18
N GLY A 319 -4.51 -5.55 19.76
CA GLY A 319 -3.49 -4.55 19.42
C GLY A 319 -3.10 -4.58 17.95
N LYS A 320 -2.85 -5.76 17.41
CA LYS A 320 -2.52 -5.94 15.97
C LYS A 320 -3.68 -5.50 15.08
N MET A 321 -4.92 -5.88 15.39
CA MET A 321 -6.07 -5.49 14.57
C MET A 321 -6.40 -4.00 14.66
N PHE A 322 -6.38 -3.41 15.85
CA PHE A 322 -6.59 -1.96 16.01
C PHE A 322 -5.38 -1.14 15.57
N GLY A 323 -4.17 -1.73 15.56
CA GLY A 323 -2.97 -1.16 14.96
C GLY A 323 -2.95 -1.17 13.43
N ARG A 324 -3.91 -1.84 12.76
CA ARG A 324 -3.98 -1.92 11.29
C ARG A 324 -3.99 -0.57 10.58
N TRP A 325 -4.43 0.48 11.23
CA TRP A 325 -4.37 1.84 10.67
C TRP A 325 -2.94 2.35 10.42
N ILE A 326 -1.90 1.63 10.88
CA ILE A 326 -0.51 1.88 10.47
C ILE A 326 -0.37 1.77 8.95
N GLN A 327 -1.08 0.83 8.32
CA GLN A 327 -1.12 0.67 6.87
C GLN A 327 -1.89 1.80 6.19
N GLU A 328 -2.95 2.32 6.82
CA GLU A 328 -3.66 3.51 6.32
C GLU A 328 -2.76 4.76 6.38
N ASN A 329 -1.96 4.91 7.45
CA ASN A 329 -0.96 5.97 7.56
C ASN A 329 0.15 5.81 6.52
N PHE A 330 0.62 4.59 6.27
CA PHE A 330 1.56 4.27 5.21
C PHE A 330 1.00 4.72 3.85
N PHE A 331 -0.22 4.34 3.48
CA PHE A 331 -0.84 4.78 2.23
C PHE A 331 -0.99 6.30 2.18
N ARG A 332 -1.47 6.93 3.25
CA ARG A 332 -1.62 8.39 3.31
C ARG A 332 -0.29 9.08 3.07
N TYR A 333 0.78 8.60 3.69
CA TYR A 333 2.12 9.14 3.52
C TYR A 333 2.65 8.92 2.09
N LEU A 334 2.55 7.70 1.55
CA LEU A 334 2.99 7.41 0.19
C LEU A 334 2.23 8.18 -0.88
N ILE A 335 0.94 8.43 -0.69
CA ILE A 335 0.14 9.24 -1.61
C ILE A 335 0.59 10.69 -1.55
N ALA A 336 0.68 11.25 -0.36
CA ALA A 336 1.02 12.66 -0.17
C ALA A 336 2.44 12.99 -0.63
N ASP A 337 3.39 12.16 -0.24
CA ASP A 337 4.81 12.45 -0.39
C ASP A 337 5.46 11.81 -1.61
N TYR A 338 5.05 10.60 -1.97
CA TYR A 338 5.65 9.84 -3.09
C TYR A 338 4.77 9.75 -4.33
N ASP A 339 3.54 10.33 -4.29
CA ASP A 339 2.55 10.30 -5.38
C ASP A 339 2.39 8.88 -5.98
N PHE A 340 2.26 7.96 -5.11
CA PHE A 340 2.18 6.54 -5.40
C PHE A 340 0.93 6.19 -6.24
N ASP A 341 -0.10 7.04 -6.21
CA ASP A 341 -1.33 6.88 -6.99
C ASP A 341 -1.12 7.10 -8.49
N LYS A 342 -0.14 7.89 -8.91
CA LYS A 342 0.06 8.14 -10.34
C LYS A 342 0.64 6.92 -11.05
N LEU A 343 0.02 6.60 -12.15
CA LEU A 343 0.46 5.54 -13.05
C LEU A 343 1.54 6.07 -13.98
N ILE A 344 2.75 5.51 -13.87
CA ILE A 344 3.85 5.74 -14.81
C ILE A 344 3.86 4.56 -15.80
N GLN A 345 2.69 4.26 -16.37
CA GLN A 345 2.50 3.09 -17.23
C GLN A 345 1.86 3.53 -18.55
N TYR A 346 2.57 3.31 -19.65
CA TYR A 346 2.11 3.70 -20.98
C TYR A 346 1.85 2.50 -21.88
N GLY A 347 2.33 1.30 -21.52
CA GLY A 347 2.12 0.08 -22.27
C GLY A 347 0.86 -0.66 -21.85
N VAL A 348 0.22 -1.33 -22.82
CA VAL A 348 -0.97 -2.17 -22.63
C VAL A 348 -0.64 -3.60 -23.02
N GLN A 349 -1.12 -4.55 -22.24
CA GLN A 349 -0.99 -5.99 -22.51
C GLN A 349 -2.36 -6.64 -22.57
N SER A 350 -2.48 -7.68 -23.41
CA SER A 350 -3.64 -8.55 -23.40
C SER A 350 -3.73 -9.34 -22.10
N ILE A 351 -4.94 -9.70 -21.73
CA ILE A 351 -5.22 -10.65 -20.64
C ILE A 351 -5.58 -11.98 -21.27
N ASP A 352 -5.31 -13.08 -20.56
CA ASP A 352 -5.72 -14.42 -21.02
C ASP A 352 -7.21 -14.45 -21.31
N GLU A 353 -7.55 -14.81 -22.53
CA GLU A 353 -8.94 -14.85 -23.03
C GLU A 353 -9.83 -15.86 -22.29
N ASN A 354 -9.24 -16.87 -21.63
CA ASN A 354 -9.96 -17.83 -20.82
C ASN A 354 -10.30 -17.32 -19.43
N LYS A 355 -9.75 -16.17 -19.03
CA LYS A 355 -10.00 -15.60 -17.69
C LYS A 355 -11.47 -15.18 -17.53
N GLU A 356 -12.07 -15.65 -16.44
CA GLU A 356 -13.45 -15.30 -16.11
C GLU A 356 -13.58 -13.86 -15.58
N VAL A 357 -14.53 -13.14 -16.13
CA VAL A 357 -14.89 -11.77 -15.75
C VAL A 357 -16.35 -11.68 -15.36
N VAL A 358 -16.70 -10.65 -14.61
CA VAL A 358 -18.11 -10.36 -14.34
C VAL A 358 -18.79 -9.93 -15.63
N ASN A 359 -19.85 -10.63 -16.00
CA ASN A 359 -20.63 -10.31 -17.20
C ASN A 359 -21.18 -8.88 -17.12
N PRO A 360 -20.85 -8.00 -18.09
CA PRO A 360 -21.36 -6.63 -18.11
C PRO A 360 -22.89 -6.57 -18.18
N GLY A 361 -23.54 -7.51 -18.85
CA GLY A 361 -25.00 -7.65 -18.92
C GLY A 361 -25.58 -7.92 -17.53
N TYR A 362 -25.04 -8.91 -16.82
CA TYR A 362 -25.42 -9.21 -15.44
C TYR A 362 -25.23 -8.01 -14.51
N ARG A 363 -24.09 -7.30 -14.62
CA ARG A 363 -23.80 -6.11 -13.81
C ARG A 363 -24.82 -5.01 -14.03
N ARG A 364 -25.20 -4.75 -15.30
CA ARG A 364 -26.22 -3.74 -15.67
C ARG A 364 -27.58 -4.09 -15.09
N LEU A 365 -28.03 -5.34 -15.25
CA LEU A 365 -29.31 -5.81 -14.70
C LEU A 365 -29.32 -5.77 -13.16
N SER A 366 -28.25 -6.23 -12.52
CA SER A 366 -28.13 -6.17 -11.05
C SER A 366 -28.17 -4.74 -10.52
N TYR A 367 -27.56 -3.79 -11.22
CA TYR A 367 -27.61 -2.38 -10.85
C TYR A 367 -29.01 -1.79 -11.04
N ALA A 368 -29.68 -2.13 -12.14
CA ALA A 368 -31.07 -1.71 -12.39
C ALA A 368 -32.01 -2.24 -11.29
N LEU A 369 -31.87 -3.53 -10.94
CA LEU A 369 -32.64 -4.16 -9.88
C LEU A 369 -32.39 -3.47 -8.51
N LYS A 370 -31.13 -3.16 -8.19
CA LYS A 370 -30.80 -2.42 -6.96
C LYS A 370 -31.48 -1.06 -6.93
N LYS A 371 -31.40 -0.29 -8.00
CA LYS A 371 -32.06 1.02 -8.11
C LYS A 371 -33.58 0.93 -8.00
N LEU A 372 -34.16 -0.09 -8.60
CA LEU A 372 -35.59 -0.33 -8.52
C LEU A 372 -36.02 -0.68 -7.09
N ARG A 373 -35.27 -1.53 -6.38
CA ARG A 373 -35.48 -1.85 -4.97
C ARG A 373 -35.38 -0.63 -4.06
N GLU A 374 -34.41 0.24 -4.30
CA GLU A 374 -34.30 1.52 -3.59
C GLU A 374 -35.54 2.41 -3.82
N LYS A 375 -36.06 2.43 -5.08
CA LYS A 375 -37.30 3.15 -5.41
C LYS A 375 -38.53 2.55 -4.72
N ILE A 376 -38.65 1.23 -4.74
CA ILE A 376 -39.74 0.50 -4.02
C ILE A 376 -39.66 0.79 -2.51
N SER A 377 -38.48 0.73 -1.92
CA SER A 377 -38.29 1.02 -0.49
C SER A 377 -38.71 2.45 -0.13
N ARG A 378 -38.35 3.44 -0.97
CA ARG A 378 -38.81 4.85 -0.77
C ARG A 378 -40.31 4.98 -0.90
N GLN A 379 -40.94 4.33 -1.89
CA GLN A 379 -42.40 4.34 -2.05
C GLN A 379 -43.08 3.68 -0.86
N LYS A 380 -42.58 2.56 -0.36
CA LYS A 380 -43.10 1.92 0.87
C LYS A 380 -42.98 2.85 2.09
N ALA A 381 -41.82 3.47 2.28
CA ALA A 381 -41.59 4.41 3.39
C ALA A 381 -42.51 5.64 3.34
N TYR A 382 -42.92 6.07 2.15
CA TYR A 382 -43.88 7.15 1.97
C TYR A 382 -45.35 6.68 2.20
N PHE A 383 -45.64 5.45 1.81
CA PHE A 383 -46.98 4.87 1.90
C PHE A 383 -47.40 4.54 3.34
N TYR A 384 -46.51 3.98 4.17
CA TYR A 384 -46.83 3.59 5.55
C TYR A 384 -47.38 4.74 6.43
N PRO A 385 -46.76 5.92 6.49
CA PRO A 385 -47.28 7.06 7.25
C PRO A 385 -48.62 7.59 6.72
N LEU A 386 -48.91 7.42 5.43
CA LEU A 386 -50.21 7.81 4.86
C LEU A 386 -51.33 6.87 5.31
N VAL A 387 -51.06 5.58 5.49
CA VAL A 387 -51.97 4.60 6.03
C VAL A 387 -52.25 4.86 7.51
N GLU A 388 -51.23 5.14 8.32
CA GLU A 388 -51.38 5.49 9.74
C GLU A 388 -52.20 6.77 9.91
N LYS A 389 -51.92 7.82 9.15
CA LYS A 389 -52.70 9.07 9.18
C LYS A 389 -54.16 8.91 8.72
N ALA A 390 -54.45 7.97 7.82
CA ALA A 390 -55.82 7.67 7.39
C ALA A 390 -56.62 6.96 8.48
N ILE A 391 -55.96 6.22 9.37
CA ILE A 391 -56.61 5.56 10.52
C ILE A 391 -56.88 6.57 11.65
N GLU A 392 -56.05 7.61 11.79
CA GLU A 392 -56.16 8.60 12.88
C GLU A 392 -57.10 9.79 12.57
N ASN A 393 -57.38 10.10 11.29
CA ASN A 393 -58.14 11.31 10.92
C ASN A 393 -59.63 11.06 10.67
N THR A 394 -60.43 11.75 11.45
CA THR A 394 -61.88 11.89 11.30
C THR A 394 -62.28 12.68 10.04
N LEU A 395 -63.01 12.02 9.17
CA LEU A 395 -64.08 12.41 8.26
C LEU A 395 -63.96 13.47 7.15
N ASP A 396 -63.11 14.48 7.17
CA ASP A 396 -63.21 15.57 6.18
C ASP A 396 -62.35 15.45 4.91
N ASN A 397 -61.48 14.41 4.75
CA ASN A 397 -60.60 14.24 3.58
C ASN A 397 -60.42 12.77 3.14
N ILE A 398 -61.36 11.91 3.42
CA ILE A 398 -61.28 10.46 3.16
C ILE A 398 -61.17 10.14 1.66
N GLU A 399 -61.92 10.84 0.81
CA GLU A 399 -61.90 10.59 -0.65
C GLU A 399 -60.54 10.92 -1.30
N ASP A 400 -59.91 11.99 -0.90
CA ASP A 400 -58.60 12.40 -1.43
C ASP A 400 -57.47 11.49 -0.92
N LEU A 401 -57.56 11.04 0.34
CA LEU A 401 -56.69 10.04 0.92
C LEU A 401 -56.83 8.67 0.23
N TYR A 402 -58.05 8.24 -0.05
CA TYR A 402 -58.30 6.99 -0.79
C TYR A 402 -57.77 7.05 -2.21
N LYS A 403 -57.93 8.15 -2.95
CA LYS A 403 -57.38 8.34 -4.30
C LYS A 403 -55.85 8.29 -4.28
N ARG A 404 -55.22 8.93 -3.32
CA ARG A 404 -53.74 8.90 -3.16
C ARG A 404 -53.25 7.49 -2.79
N GLN A 405 -53.92 6.79 -1.88
CA GLN A 405 -53.60 5.41 -1.52
C GLN A 405 -53.71 4.47 -2.72
N THR A 406 -54.79 4.55 -3.49
CA THR A 406 -55.00 3.72 -4.69
C THR A 406 -53.91 3.98 -5.72
N HIS A 407 -53.62 5.25 -6.00
CA HIS A 407 -52.54 5.62 -6.94
C HIS A 407 -51.17 5.12 -6.50
N HIS A 408 -50.82 5.24 -5.22
CA HIS A 408 -49.56 4.74 -4.69
C HIS A 408 -49.50 3.21 -4.67
N ALA A 409 -50.59 2.53 -4.40
CA ALA A 409 -50.69 1.07 -4.45
C ALA A 409 -50.49 0.54 -5.88
N GLU A 410 -51.11 1.19 -6.87
CA GLU A 410 -50.93 0.86 -8.30
C GLU A 410 -49.46 1.07 -8.74
N GLN A 411 -48.86 2.21 -8.37
CA GLN A 411 -47.46 2.46 -8.64
C GLN A 411 -46.54 1.42 -8.00
N LEU A 412 -46.82 1.03 -6.75
CA LEU A 412 -46.02 0.01 -6.06
C LEU A 412 -46.16 -1.34 -6.75
N LYS A 413 -47.34 -1.73 -7.19
CA LYS A 413 -47.59 -2.96 -7.92
C LYS A 413 -46.80 -2.98 -9.24
N LEU A 414 -46.86 -1.89 -10.02
CA LEU A 414 -46.10 -1.76 -11.26
C LEU A 414 -44.59 -1.90 -11.04
N LEU A 415 -44.04 -1.28 -9.97
CA LEU A 415 -42.63 -1.39 -9.64
C LEU A 415 -42.26 -2.80 -9.19
N GLN A 416 -43.13 -3.53 -8.52
CA GLN A 416 -42.93 -4.93 -8.13
C GLN A 416 -42.95 -5.87 -9.34
N GLU A 417 -43.83 -5.62 -10.32
CA GLU A 417 -43.84 -6.36 -11.59
C GLU A 417 -42.52 -6.14 -12.36
N GLN A 418 -42.05 -4.90 -12.44
CA GLN A 418 -40.72 -4.59 -13.02
C GLN A 418 -39.57 -5.25 -12.25
N GLU A 419 -39.67 -5.35 -10.92
CA GLU A 419 -38.71 -6.07 -10.09
C GLU A 419 -38.64 -7.55 -10.47
N GLN A 420 -39.83 -8.19 -10.61
CA GLN A 420 -39.91 -9.60 -10.98
C GLN A 420 -39.33 -9.86 -12.38
N ASP A 421 -39.61 -8.98 -13.33
CA ASP A 421 -39.05 -9.06 -14.69
C ASP A 421 -37.51 -8.98 -14.69
N LEU A 422 -36.96 -8.05 -13.92
CA LEU A 422 -35.49 -7.95 -13.80
C LEU A 422 -34.88 -9.15 -13.09
N ILE A 423 -35.58 -9.77 -12.12
CA ILE A 423 -35.14 -11.00 -11.45
C ILE A 423 -35.11 -12.14 -12.47
N ASN A 424 -36.16 -12.29 -13.27
CA ASN A 424 -36.22 -13.32 -14.31
C ASN A 424 -35.09 -13.14 -15.34
N GLN A 425 -34.89 -11.91 -15.84
CA GLN A 425 -33.77 -11.62 -16.77
C GLN A 425 -32.40 -11.92 -16.14
N LEU A 426 -32.23 -11.72 -14.83
CA LEU A 426 -30.98 -12.03 -14.12
C LEU A 426 -30.72 -13.53 -14.00
N GLN A 427 -31.75 -14.36 -13.93
CA GLN A 427 -31.61 -15.84 -13.89
C GLN A 427 -31.07 -16.38 -15.22
N ASP A 428 -31.43 -15.77 -16.34
CA ASP A 428 -31.01 -16.20 -17.69
C ASP A 428 -29.61 -15.72 -18.07
N VAL A 429 -29.05 -14.75 -17.33
CA VAL A 429 -27.74 -14.16 -17.65
C VAL A 429 -26.66 -14.71 -16.71
N PRO A 430 -25.64 -15.42 -17.20
CA PRO A 430 -24.58 -15.93 -16.37
C PRO A 430 -23.81 -14.79 -15.69
N LYS A 431 -23.57 -14.95 -14.40
CA LYS A 431 -22.87 -13.94 -13.58
C LYS A 431 -21.43 -13.71 -14.02
N ARG A 432 -20.77 -14.73 -14.56
CA ARG A 432 -19.41 -14.71 -15.08
C ARG A 432 -19.40 -15.29 -16.48
N ILE A 433 -18.53 -14.73 -17.32
CA ILE A 433 -18.25 -15.19 -18.69
C ILE A 433 -16.73 -15.17 -18.88
N LYS A 434 -16.23 -15.92 -19.86
CA LYS A 434 -14.85 -15.80 -20.30
C LYS A 434 -14.63 -14.45 -20.99
N LEU A 435 -13.43 -13.93 -20.90
CA LEU A 435 -13.07 -12.68 -21.56
C LEU A 435 -13.24 -12.77 -23.09
N SER A 436 -12.99 -13.96 -23.68
CA SER A 436 -13.23 -14.26 -25.10
C SER A 436 -14.69 -14.09 -25.54
N GLU A 437 -15.65 -14.30 -24.63
CA GLU A 437 -17.09 -14.16 -24.92
C GLU A 437 -17.56 -12.69 -24.95
N MET A 438 -16.73 -11.77 -24.50
CA MET A 438 -17.02 -10.34 -24.61
C MET A 438 -16.78 -9.85 -26.04
N ALA A 439 -17.60 -8.91 -26.52
CA ALA A 439 -17.36 -8.22 -27.78
C ALA A 439 -15.95 -7.60 -27.76
N SER A 440 -15.21 -7.74 -28.86
CA SER A 440 -13.79 -7.36 -28.96
C SER A 440 -13.50 -5.92 -28.50
N GLN A 441 -14.39 -4.99 -28.83
CA GLN A 441 -14.31 -3.58 -28.43
C GLN A 441 -14.51 -3.32 -26.92
N HIS A 442 -15.04 -4.27 -26.18
CA HIS A 442 -15.32 -4.17 -24.74
C HIS A 442 -14.42 -5.08 -23.92
N ARG A 443 -13.56 -5.88 -24.56
CA ARG A 443 -12.63 -6.75 -23.84
C ARG A 443 -11.69 -5.92 -22.97
N TYR A 444 -11.50 -6.40 -21.74
CA TYR A 444 -10.53 -5.78 -20.85
C TYR A 444 -9.11 -6.13 -21.29
N ASN A 445 -8.22 -5.18 -21.08
CA ASN A 445 -6.78 -5.37 -21.13
C ASN A 445 -6.14 -4.89 -19.82
N LYS A 446 -4.84 -5.00 -19.69
CA LYS A 446 -4.12 -4.54 -18.51
C LYS A 446 -3.00 -3.59 -18.90
N LEU A 447 -2.66 -2.71 -17.98
CA LEU A 447 -1.47 -1.89 -18.10
C LEU A 447 -0.22 -2.75 -17.87
N HIS A 448 0.85 -2.44 -18.58
CA HIS A 448 2.15 -3.09 -18.36
C HIS A 448 2.64 -2.79 -16.95
N ALA A 449 2.67 -3.81 -16.08
CA ALA A 449 2.85 -3.61 -14.64
C ALA A 449 4.31 -3.36 -14.22
N GLU A 450 5.30 -3.84 -15.00
CA GLU A 450 6.70 -3.89 -14.59
C GLU A 450 7.31 -2.52 -14.28
N SER A 451 7.10 -1.50 -15.12
CA SER A 451 7.59 -0.15 -14.84
C SER A 451 7.07 0.39 -13.51
N LYS A 452 5.80 0.09 -13.21
CA LYS A 452 5.17 0.50 -11.94
C LYS A 452 5.70 -0.29 -10.76
N LEU A 453 5.88 -1.60 -10.91
CA LEU A 453 6.46 -2.46 -9.87
C LEU A 453 7.90 -2.05 -9.57
N PHE A 454 8.73 -1.87 -10.60
CA PHE A 454 10.09 -1.38 -10.45
C PHE A 454 10.14 -0.04 -9.68
N MET A 455 9.36 0.95 -10.11
CA MET A 455 9.30 2.25 -9.44
C MET A 455 8.74 2.16 -8.01
N ASN A 456 7.78 1.28 -7.77
CA ASN A 456 7.26 1.04 -6.41
C ASN A 456 8.36 0.45 -5.51
N ILE A 457 9.18 -0.48 -6.01
CA ILE A 457 10.29 -1.08 -5.24
C ILE A 457 11.32 0.00 -4.88
N ILE A 458 11.69 0.88 -5.81
CA ILE A 458 12.58 2.01 -5.50
C ILE A 458 11.96 2.90 -4.39
N LYS A 459 10.66 3.20 -4.48
CA LYS A 459 9.94 3.96 -3.44
C LYS A 459 9.84 3.22 -2.10
N MET A 460 9.73 1.87 -2.12
CA MET A 460 9.78 1.05 -0.91
C MET A 460 11.13 1.17 -0.21
N ILE A 461 12.23 1.06 -0.96
CA ILE A 461 13.59 1.27 -0.46
C ILE A 461 13.72 2.67 0.16
N CYS A 462 13.27 3.71 -0.54
CA CYS A 462 13.31 5.09 -0.05
C CYS A 462 12.48 5.27 1.24
N TYR A 463 11.27 4.70 1.30
CA TYR A 463 10.42 4.77 2.47
C TYR A 463 11.04 4.06 3.68
N ARG A 464 11.63 2.86 3.48
CA ARG A 464 12.34 2.12 4.52
C ARG A 464 13.56 2.89 5.01
N ALA A 465 14.36 3.44 4.09
CA ALA A 465 15.53 4.27 4.41
C ALA A 465 15.14 5.53 5.20
N GLU A 466 14.08 6.22 4.77
CA GLU A 466 13.54 7.39 5.47
C GLU A 466 13.00 7.03 6.85
N THR A 467 12.38 5.85 7.00
CA THR A 467 11.86 5.38 8.29
C THR A 467 13.01 5.03 9.23
N MET A 468 14.03 4.32 8.72
CA MET A 468 15.26 4.01 9.47
C MET A 468 15.92 5.29 9.99
N PHE A 469 16.12 6.27 9.13
CA PHE A 469 16.71 7.55 9.48
C PHE A 469 15.85 8.34 10.48
N ALA A 470 14.53 8.35 10.29
CA ALA A 470 13.59 8.98 11.22
C ALA A 470 13.60 8.32 12.62
N ASN A 471 13.79 6.99 12.68
CA ASN A 471 13.87 6.27 13.95
C ASN A 471 15.16 6.58 14.71
N ILE A 472 16.29 6.75 14.01
CA ILE A 472 17.54 7.22 14.64
C ILE A 472 17.35 8.63 15.23
N LEU A 473 16.74 9.55 14.48
CA LEU A 473 16.45 10.91 14.97
C LEU A 473 15.48 10.94 16.14
N GLN A 474 14.58 9.96 16.24
CA GLN A 474 13.55 9.89 17.28
C GLN A 474 14.11 9.98 18.68
N GLU A 475 15.27 9.40 18.94
CA GLU A 475 15.91 9.37 20.27
C GLU A 475 16.31 10.76 20.76
N TYR A 476 16.48 11.72 19.86
CA TYR A 476 16.95 13.07 20.12
C TYR A 476 15.86 14.15 20.00
N LEU A 477 14.58 13.73 19.84
CA LEU A 477 13.45 14.63 19.66
C LEU A 477 12.49 14.56 20.84
N SER A 478 12.06 15.70 21.37
CA SER A 478 11.11 15.80 22.48
C SER A 478 9.69 15.37 22.11
N ARG A 479 9.29 15.57 20.85
CA ARG A 479 7.97 15.18 20.30
C ARG A 479 8.17 14.26 19.10
N ALA A 480 8.83 13.14 19.34
CA ALA A 480 9.31 12.24 18.30
C ALA A 480 8.24 11.79 17.30
N ALA A 481 7.02 11.48 17.75
CA ALA A 481 5.96 11.00 16.89
C ALA A 481 5.53 12.02 15.81
N GLU A 482 5.56 13.31 16.15
CA GLU A 482 5.12 14.40 15.27
C GLU A 482 6.28 14.96 14.44
N GLU A 483 7.46 15.06 15.03
CA GLU A 483 8.59 15.84 14.50
C GLU A 483 9.53 15.03 13.61
N LYS A 484 9.72 13.72 13.85
CA LYS A 484 10.75 12.94 13.15
C LYS A 484 10.64 12.97 11.63
N ARG A 485 9.45 12.77 11.07
CA ARG A 485 9.25 12.82 9.61
C ARG A 485 9.37 14.23 9.05
N MET A 486 8.96 15.24 9.82
CA MET A 486 9.11 16.63 9.44
C MET A 486 10.59 17.03 9.39
N LEU A 487 11.38 16.64 10.39
CA LEU A 487 12.81 16.91 10.42
C LEU A 487 13.54 16.26 9.25
N VAL A 488 13.24 14.98 8.93
CA VAL A 488 13.81 14.31 7.76
C VAL A 488 13.53 15.09 6.47
N LYS A 489 12.30 15.58 6.28
CA LYS A 489 11.97 16.42 5.12
C LYS A 489 12.74 17.74 5.10
N GLN A 490 12.94 18.37 6.25
CA GLN A 490 13.73 19.59 6.35
C GLN A 490 15.19 19.31 5.98
N ILE A 491 15.80 18.24 6.50
CA ILE A 491 17.17 17.85 6.14
C ILE A 491 17.28 17.65 4.62
N ILE A 492 16.38 16.87 4.01
CA ILE A 492 16.38 16.61 2.57
C ILE A 492 16.36 17.91 1.75
N ASN A 493 15.56 18.90 2.17
CA ASN A 493 15.37 20.15 1.45
C ASN A 493 16.39 21.24 1.81
N THR A 494 17.29 20.97 2.75
CA THR A 494 18.33 21.92 3.17
C THR A 494 19.52 21.84 2.23
N ALA A 495 20.11 22.99 1.92
CA ALA A 495 21.34 23.06 1.16
C ALA A 495 22.53 22.49 1.95
N ALA A 496 23.52 21.99 1.24
CA ALA A 496 24.78 21.57 1.83
C ALA A 496 25.95 21.93 0.90
N ASP A 497 27.13 22.11 1.49
CA ASP A 497 28.35 22.26 0.72
C ASP A 497 28.93 20.87 0.44
N LEU A 498 29.39 20.67 -0.78
CA LEU A 498 30.03 19.44 -1.25
C LEU A 498 31.51 19.70 -1.47
N LEU A 499 32.34 19.19 -0.57
CA LEU A 499 33.79 19.44 -0.53
C LEU A 499 34.56 18.14 -0.79
N PRO A 500 34.90 17.83 -2.05
CA PRO A 500 35.66 16.64 -2.38
C PRO A 500 37.14 16.81 -2.00
N ASP A 501 37.68 15.80 -1.33
CA ASP A 501 39.08 15.64 -0.99
C ASP A 501 39.57 14.33 -1.65
N TYR A 502 40.05 14.43 -2.85
CA TYR A 502 40.51 13.28 -3.64
C TYR A 502 41.79 12.67 -3.11
N GLU A 503 42.64 13.44 -2.41
CA GLU A 503 43.87 12.95 -1.82
C GLU A 503 43.57 12.01 -0.65
N ASN A 504 42.63 12.38 0.21
CA ASN A 504 42.21 11.58 1.35
C ASN A 504 40.98 10.69 1.06
N LYS A 505 40.52 10.65 -0.21
CA LYS A 505 39.36 9.88 -0.65
C LYS A 505 38.09 10.18 0.17
N LYS A 506 37.79 11.45 0.39
CA LYS A 506 36.64 11.89 1.16
C LYS A 506 35.76 12.83 0.35
N LEU A 507 34.46 12.72 0.58
CA LEU A 507 33.49 13.74 0.18
C LEU A 507 32.82 14.30 1.45
N VAL A 508 33.21 15.50 1.84
CA VAL A 508 32.67 16.16 3.01
C VAL A 508 31.35 16.85 2.60
N VAL A 509 30.27 16.47 3.27
CA VAL A 509 28.94 17.06 3.08
C VAL A 509 28.61 17.91 4.31
N VAL A 510 28.63 19.23 4.15
CA VAL A 510 28.40 20.16 5.26
C VAL A 510 26.96 20.70 5.16
N LEU A 511 26.08 20.18 5.99
CA LEU A 511 24.66 20.61 6.02
C LEU A 511 24.56 22.04 6.59
N HIS A 512 23.84 22.91 5.90
CA HIS A 512 23.54 24.24 6.41
C HIS A 512 22.57 24.16 7.61
N SER A 513 22.67 25.15 8.50
CA SER A 513 21.84 25.19 9.71
C SER A 513 20.35 25.35 9.36
N LEU A 514 19.52 24.57 10.03
CA LEU A 514 18.08 24.75 10.03
C LEU A 514 17.69 25.91 10.94
N SER A 515 16.51 26.48 10.72
CA SER A 515 15.99 27.60 11.50
C SER A 515 15.74 27.28 12.98
N ALA A 516 15.52 26.02 13.33
CA ALA A 516 15.23 25.57 14.69
C ALA A 516 16.48 24.98 15.37
N PRO A 517 17.06 25.65 16.40
CA PRO A 517 18.28 25.18 17.07
C PRO A 517 18.19 23.74 17.62
N ARG A 518 17.01 23.35 18.12
CA ARG A 518 16.76 22.00 18.63
C ARG A 518 16.93 20.92 17.55
N PHE A 519 16.63 21.22 16.30
CA PHE A 519 16.79 20.30 15.17
C PHE A 519 18.26 20.20 14.76
N ASN A 520 19.00 21.33 14.78
CA ASN A 520 20.45 21.30 14.58
C ASN A 520 21.14 20.43 15.64
N ALA A 521 20.76 20.58 16.91
CA ALA A 521 21.30 19.76 17.99
C ALA A 521 20.97 18.26 17.81
N ALA A 522 19.78 17.90 17.32
CA ALA A 522 19.44 16.52 17.01
C ALA A 522 20.28 15.96 15.85
N ILE A 523 20.51 16.78 14.81
CA ILE A 523 21.36 16.41 13.65
C ILE A 523 22.81 16.20 14.10
N GLU A 524 23.37 17.09 14.91
CA GLU A 524 24.73 16.96 15.45
C GLU A 524 24.94 15.64 16.21
N LYS A 525 23.92 15.14 16.91
CA LYS A 525 23.96 13.87 17.64
C LYS A 525 24.02 12.64 16.73
N ILE A 526 23.45 12.70 15.52
CA ILE A 526 23.48 11.57 14.57
C ILE A 526 24.69 11.59 13.63
N ILE A 527 25.41 12.70 13.50
CA ILE A 527 26.60 12.81 12.63
C ILE A 527 27.65 11.73 12.93
N PRO A 528 28.04 11.47 14.19
CA PRO A 528 28.99 10.39 14.47
C PRO A 528 28.49 9.03 13.97
N LEU A 529 27.20 8.71 14.18
CA LEU A 529 26.60 7.46 13.72
C LEU A 529 26.64 7.33 12.19
N LEU A 530 26.39 8.44 11.47
CA LEU A 530 26.48 8.45 10.01
C LEU A 530 27.91 8.28 9.53
N ASN A 531 28.89 8.93 10.16
CA ASN A 531 30.30 8.83 9.81
C ASN A 531 30.86 7.44 10.13
N ASP A 532 30.40 6.78 11.18
CA ASP A 532 30.79 5.41 11.54
C ASP A 532 30.38 4.38 10.49
N THR A 533 29.37 4.68 9.65
CA THR A 533 28.99 3.80 8.53
C THR A 533 30.07 3.66 7.47
N GLN A 534 31.04 4.57 7.39
CA GLN A 534 32.10 4.63 6.38
C GLN A 534 31.54 4.45 4.95
N THR A 535 30.41 5.07 4.68
CA THR A 535 29.69 4.91 3.40
C THR A 535 30.50 5.49 2.24
N ILE A 536 30.77 4.66 1.24
CA ILE A 536 31.42 5.11 -0.01
C ILE A 536 30.34 5.58 -0.98
N PHE A 537 30.55 6.74 -1.61
CA PHE A 537 29.63 7.24 -2.63
C PHE A 537 29.67 6.34 -3.87
N PRO A 538 28.50 5.83 -4.36
CA PRO A 538 28.44 4.90 -5.49
C PRO A 538 29.09 5.45 -6.77
N GLY A 539 29.93 4.63 -7.41
CA GLY A 539 30.66 5.02 -8.61
C GLY A 539 31.97 5.82 -8.35
N THR A 540 32.35 5.98 -7.08
CA THR A 540 33.61 6.62 -6.67
C THR A 540 34.33 5.79 -5.61
N ASP A 541 35.52 6.24 -5.17
CA ASP A 541 36.21 5.74 -3.98
C ASP A 541 36.14 6.73 -2.79
N LEU A 542 35.23 7.71 -2.86
CA LEU A 542 35.09 8.76 -1.85
C LEU A 542 34.20 8.28 -0.70
N VAL A 543 34.75 8.29 0.52
CA VAL A 543 33.98 8.05 1.76
C VAL A 543 33.26 9.32 2.14
N LEU A 544 31.96 9.21 2.43
CA LEU A 544 31.15 10.33 2.90
C LEU A 544 31.53 10.71 4.33
N VAL A 545 31.73 12.01 4.54
CA VAL A 545 31.96 12.60 5.86
C VAL A 545 30.92 13.70 6.07
N PHE A 546 30.03 13.50 7.04
CA PHE A 546 28.95 14.43 7.35
C PHE A 546 29.39 15.43 8.41
N LYS A 547 29.01 16.69 8.21
CA LYS A 547 29.21 17.81 9.14
C LYS A 547 28.01 18.75 9.11
N THR A 548 27.93 19.67 10.07
CA THR A 548 27.06 20.86 10.03
C THR A 548 27.90 22.12 10.00
N THR A 549 27.30 23.25 9.58
CA THR A 549 27.97 24.56 9.61
C THR A 549 28.29 25.05 11.04
N SER A 550 27.74 24.40 12.06
CA SER A 550 28.00 24.70 13.47
C SER A 550 29.24 23.97 14.02
N THR A 551 29.76 22.99 13.30
CA THR A 551 30.96 22.19 13.62
C THR A 551 32.10 22.53 12.66
#